data_b470eed3da191a9bc8513b7643db1405
#
_entry.id   b470eed3da191a9bc8513b7643db1405
#
_cell.length_a   1.000
_cell.length_b   1.000
_cell.length_c   1.000
_cell.angle_alpha   90.00
_cell.angle_beta   90.00
_cell.angle_gamma   90.00
#
_symmetry.space_group_name_H-M   'P 1'
#
loop_
_entity.id
_entity.type
_entity.pdbx_description
1 polymer ?
#
loop_
_entity_poly.entity_id
_entity_poly.type
_entity_poly.pdbx_seq_one_letter_code
_entity_poly.pdbx_strand_id
1 'polypeptide(L)'
;MKNRFFKLFLLWLTALTFVACSPSTQKEKQEETNTTTAQVEQSPNLPDSLLPFKRSKQLVLGELDSYKRSTQAHIQLRYDDKPTEQRESKINVDPVGWHNFKFPVDYSGKEAWFMNRGHLVGYQFSGLNDELRNLTPMTAYLNTGSMTGTDEKNPVAMLFYEEKLAAWLKQNKNAWLDYRVTPLYTDSELIPRQIELQYAGISANGKLIPIRFNTSIEEVNEDGTTRVILNNDAPNGTLDYQTGLAQSTLQSEKQEKTQPESKNKNDRTVYVANEGKATVYWYDKNRMPAKTNQAKVVEMSESQAKAQGKTHAEKE
;
A
#
# COMPACT_ATOMS: atom_id res chain seq x y z
N MET A 1 2.46 -43.84 -46.62
CA MET A 1 2.57 -45.29 -46.75
C MET A 1 2.06 -45.90 -45.48
N LYS A 2 0.92 -46.52 -45.63
CA LYS A 2 0.53 -47.91 -45.34
C LYS A 2 0.49 -48.22 -43.83
N ASN A 3 -0.68 -48.36 -43.29
CA ASN A 3 -1.61 -49.50 -43.25
C ASN A 3 -1.40 -50.29 -41.95
N ARG A 4 -2.33 -50.78 -41.26
CA ARG A 4 -3.67 -51.30 -41.39
C ARG A 4 -3.90 -52.28 -40.23
N PHE A 5 -5.09 -52.30 -39.68
CA PHE A 5 -6.03 -53.41 -39.48
C PHE A 5 -5.74 -54.38 -38.30
N PHE A 6 -6.62 -55.02 -37.58
CA PHE A 6 -7.99 -55.51 -37.79
C PHE A 6 -8.47 -56.17 -36.50
N LYS A 7 -9.72 -56.00 -36.15
CA LYS A 7 -10.84 -56.93 -35.89
C LYS A 7 -10.82 -57.74 -34.60
N LEU A 8 -11.84 -57.57 -33.82
CA LEU A 8 -13.14 -58.31 -33.75
C LEU A 8 -13.04 -59.79 -33.48
N PHE A 9 -13.61 -60.29 -32.40
CA PHE A 9 -14.53 -61.43 -32.48
C PHE A 9 -15.45 -61.52 -31.26
N LEU A 10 -16.70 -61.66 -31.59
CA LEU A 10 -17.96 -61.92 -30.89
C LEU A 10 -18.06 -63.44 -30.64
N LEU A 11 -18.80 -63.88 -29.66
CA LEU A 11 -19.86 -64.95 -29.69
C LEU A 11 -20.02 -65.53 -28.29
N TRP A 12 -21.16 -65.36 -27.71
CA TRP A 12 -22.38 -66.21 -27.69
C TRP A 12 -22.17 -67.55 -26.97
N LEU A 13 -22.89 -67.86 -25.93
CA LEU A 13 -24.00 -68.82 -25.99
C LEU A 13 -24.73 -69.01 -24.63
N THR A 14 -25.99 -68.93 -24.71
CA THR A 14 -27.14 -69.32 -23.95
C THR A 14 -27.12 -70.71 -23.33
N ALA A 15 -27.83 -70.94 -22.21
CA ALA A 15 -28.91 -71.89 -21.98
C ALA A 15 -29.18 -72.05 -20.48
N LEU A 16 -30.27 -71.74 -20.06
CA LEU A 16 -31.56 -72.43 -19.86
C LEU A 16 -31.61 -73.33 -18.63
N THR A 17 -32.38 -72.86 -17.70
CA THR A 17 -33.40 -73.51 -16.86
C THR A 17 -33.09 -74.75 -16.02
N PHE A 18 -33.44 -74.68 -14.74
CA PHE A 18 -34.50 -75.50 -14.17
C PHE A 18 -35.01 -74.94 -12.83
N VAL A 19 -36.34 -74.92 -12.73
CA VAL A 19 -37.16 -74.60 -11.58
C VAL A 19 -37.23 -75.80 -10.65
N ALA A 20 -37.12 -75.56 -9.35
CA ALA A 20 -37.72 -76.43 -8.35
C ALA A 20 -38.14 -75.64 -7.12
N CYS A 21 -39.40 -75.70 -6.81
CA CYS A 21 -40.08 -75.09 -5.69
C CYS A 21 -39.93 -75.83 -4.37
N SER A 22 -39.88 -75.00 -3.28
CA SER A 22 -40.53 -75.13 -1.96
C SER A 22 -39.76 -75.81 -0.81
N PRO A 23 -40.15 -75.59 0.48
CA PRO A 23 -40.58 -74.32 1.10
C PRO A 23 -39.82 -73.93 2.38
N SER A 24 -40.02 -72.65 2.76
CA SER A 24 -40.04 -72.07 4.09
C SER A 24 -39.06 -72.45 5.20
N THR A 25 -38.19 -71.51 5.57
CA THR A 25 -38.03 -71.11 6.98
C THR A 25 -37.49 -69.69 7.00
N GLN A 26 -38.29 -68.78 7.59
CA GLN A 26 -37.88 -67.42 7.86
C GLN A 26 -36.70 -67.42 8.81
N LYS A 27 -35.57 -66.81 8.39
CA LYS A 27 -34.58 -66.22 9.26
C LYS A 27 -34.40 -64.81 8.78
N GLU A 28 -34.81 -63.86 9.58
CA GLU A 28 -34.48 -62.45 9.48
C GLU A 28 -32.96 -62.29 9.35
N LYS A 29 -32.52 -61.86 8.18
CA LYS A 29 -31.16 -61.41 7.96
C LYS A 29 -31.20 -59.90 8.17
N GLN A 30 -30.69 -59.45 9.30
CA GLN A 30 -30.36 -58.04 9.52
C GLN A 30 -29.44 -57.60 8.37
N GLU A 31 -29.97 -56.73 7.56
CA GLU A 31 -29.19 -55.94 6.58
C GLU A 31 -28.38 -54.93 7.36
N GLU A 32 -27.09 -55.20 7.57
CA GLU A 32 -26.15 -54.17 8.01
C GLU A 32 -26.09 -53.12 6.90
N THR A 33 -26.87 -52.06 7.08
CA THR A 33 -26.66 -50.79 6.38
C THR A 33 -25.31 -50.22 6.84
N ASN A 34 -24.27 -50.45 6.04
CA ASN A 34 -23.03 -49.69 6.12
C ASN A 34 -23.36 -48.23 5.82
N THR A 35 -23.82 -47.52 6.87
CA THR A 35 -23.83 -46.06 6.86
C THR A 35 -22.38 -45.61 6.88
N THR A 36 -21.83 -45.35 5.72
CA THR A 36 -20.60 -44.56 5.60
C THR A 36 -20.91 -43.19 6.20
N THR A 37 -20.59 -43.04 7.47
CA THR A 37 -20.59 -41.74 8.13
C THR A 37 -19.57 -40.92 7.36
N ALA A 38 -20.01 -40.08 6.44
CA ALA A 38 -19.20 -39.00 5.91
C ALA A 38 -18.73 -38.22 7.14
N GLN A 39 -17.44 -38.32 7.44
CA GLN A 39 -16.82 -37.46 8.42
C GLN A 39 -17.05 -36.03 7.91
N VAL A 40 -17.92 -35.30 8.58
CA VAL A 40 -18.00 -33.85 8.45
C VAL A 40 -16.62 -33.39 8.87
N GLU A 41 -15.76 -33.04 7.89
CA GLU A 41 -14.52 -32.35 8.16
C GLU A 41 -14.90 -31.10 8.95
N GLN A 42 -14.60 -31.09 10.24
CA GLN A 42 -14.77 -29.92 11.07
C GLN A 42 -13.96 -28.81 10.40
N SER A 43 -14.60 -27.72 10.04
CA SER A 43 -13.92 -26.52 9.56
C SER A 43 -12.80 -26.20 10.56
N PRO A 44 -11.58 -25.94 10.08
CA PRO A 44 -10.47 -25.63 10.99
C PRO A 44 -10.86 -24.43 11.85
N ASN A 45 -10.56 -24.52 13.15
CA ASN A 45 -10.86 -23.47 14.13
C ASN A 45 -9.80 -22.36 13.96
N LEU A 46 -9.93 -21.56 12.88
CA LEU A 46 -9.11 -20.39 12.62
C LEU A 46 -9.69 -19.17 13.35
N PRO A 47 -8.84 -18.19 13.69
CA PRO A 47 -9.29 -16.90 14.21
C PRO A 47 -10.33 -16.22 13.31
N ASP A 48 -11.33 -15.56 13.90
CA ASP A 48 -12.35 -14.78 13.18
C ASP A 48 -11.77 -13.59 12.41
N SER A 49 -10.56 -13.19 12.74
CA SER A 49 -9.80 -12.15 12.01
C SER A 49 -9.34 -12.58 10.64
N LEU A 50 -9.34 -13.88 10.32
CA LEU A 50 -8.98 -14.47 9.04
C LEU A 50 -10.23 -14.79 8.21
N LEU A 51 -10.06 -14.89 6.88
CA LEU A 51 -11.12 -15.42 6.02
C LEU A 51 -11.40 -16.91 6.32
N PRO A 52 -12.66 -17.36 6.26
CA PRO A 52 -12.98 -18.78 6.37
C PRO A 52 -12.16 -19.62 5.39
N PHE A 53 -11.54 -20.69 5.89
CA PHE A 53 -10.63 -21.50 5.08
C PHE A 53 -11.40 -22.39 4.08
N LYS A 54 -11.41 -21.99 2.80
CA LYS A 54 -12.14 -22.69 1.72
C LYS A 54 -11.23 -23.47 0.77
N ARG A 55 -9.94 -23.51 0.98
CA ARG A 55 -8.94 -24.11 0.08
C ARG A 55 -9.05 -23.59 -1.37
N SER A 56 -9.48 -22.36 -1.55
CA SER A 56 -9.56 -21.66 -2.84
C SER A 56 -9.18 -20.19 -2.65
N LYS A 57 -8.65 -19.54 -3.69
CA LYS A 57 -8.39 -18.09 -3.63
C LYS A 57 -9.66 -17.34 -3.25
N GLN A 58 -9.55 -16.45 -2.31
CA GLN A 58 -10.60 -15.53 -1.89
C GLN A 58 -10.04 -14.12 -1.92
N LEU A 59 -10.81 -13.16 -2.42
CA LEU A 59 -10.53 -11.74 -2.35
C LEU A 59 -11.81 -11.03 -1.97
N VAL A 60 -11.83 -10.44 -0.80
CA VAL A 60 -12.96 -9.70 -0.25
C VAL A 60 -12.55 -8.24 -0.16
N LEU A 61 -13.28 -7.38 -0.85
CA LEU A 61 -13.12 -5.94 -0.80
C LEU A 61 -14.27 -5.35 -0.01
N GLY A 62 -13.95 -4.50 0.98
CA GLY A 62 -14.97 -3.71 1.66
C GLY A 62 -15.61 -2.71 0.70
N GLU A 63 -16.88 -2.41 0.91
CA GLU A 63 -17.55 -1.36 0.16
C GLU A 63 -16.92 0.01 0.46
N LEU A 64 -16.96 0.91 -0.51
CA LEU A 64 -16.57 2.29 -0.27
C LEU A 64 -17.50 2.90 0.79
N ASP A 65 -16.93 3.63 1.74
CA ASP A 65 -17.73 4.30 2.77
C ASP A 65 -18.52 5.51 2.24
N SER A 66 -19.22 6.22 3.13
CA SER A 66 -20.02 7.39 2.77
C SER A 66 -19.21 8.55 2.14
N TYR A 67 -17.92 8.60 2.42
CA TYR A 67 -16.96 9.55 1.82
C TYR A 67 -16.32 9.02 0.54
N LYS A 68 -16.72 7.82 0.04
CA LYS A 68 -16.14 7.14 -1.11
C LYS A 68 -14.70 6.68 -0.91
N ARG A 69 -14.28 6.47 0.34
CA ARG A 69 -12.96 5.94 0.70
C ARG A 69 -12.99 4.41 0.70
N SER A 70 -11.88 3.79 0.29
CA SER A 70 -11.69 2.34 0.46
C SER A 70 -11.63 1.99 1.95
N THR A 71 -12.18 0.85 2.33
CA THR A 71 -12.30 0.46 3.75
C THR A 71 -11.40 -0.71 4.12
N GLN A 72 -11.30 -1.70 3.25
CA GLN A 72 -10.49 -2.90 3.50
C GLN A 72 -10.30 -3.68 2.21
N ALA A 73 -9.15 -4.37 2.11
CA ALA A 73 -8.95 -5.46 1.17
C ALA A 73 -8.40 -6.67 1.92
N HIS A 74 -8.99 -7.85 1.73
CA HIS A 74 -8.63 -9.07 2.43
C HIS A 74 -8.51 -10.22 1.43
N ILE A 75 -7.33 -10.81 1.34
CA ILE A 75 -7.04 -11.89 0.40
C ILE A 75 -6.56 -13.14 1.13
N GLN A 76 -7.01 -14.31 0.65
CA GLN A 76 -6.44 -15.61 1.04
C GLN A 76 -6.08 -16.36 -0.23
N LEU A 77 -4.80 -16.74 -0.39
CA LEU A 77 -4.29 -17.35 -1.61
C LEU A 77 -3.07 -18.25 -1.36
N ARG A 78 -2.81 -19.14 -2.29
CA ARG A 78 -1.55 -19.89 -2.42
C ARG A 78 -0.62 -19.22 -3.43
N TYR A 79 0.60 -19.73 -3.51
CA TYR A 79 1.59 -19.30 -4.49
C TYR A 79 1.07 -19.39 -5.94
N ASP A 80 0.40 -20.49 -6.29
CA ASP A 80 -0.09 -20.76 -7.65
C ASP A 80 -1.34 -19.94 -8.02
N ASP A 81 -1.98 -19.28 -7.05
CA ASP A 81 -3.14 -18.42 -7.25
C ASP A 81 -2.76 -16.97 -7.60
N LYS A 82 -1.45 -16.67 -7.65
CA LYS A 82 -0.96 -15.32 -8.02
C LYS A 82 -1.29 -15.02 -9.48
N PRO A 83 -1.49 -13.71 -9.80
CA PRO A 83 -1.71 -13.30 -11.19
C PRO A 83 -0.56 -13.74 -12.11
N THR A 84 -0.89 -14.21 -13.28
CA THR A 84 0.07 -14.59 -14.34
C THR A 84 0.20 -13.51 -15.40
N GLU A 85 -0.78 -12.60 -15.47
CA GLU A 85 -0.78 -11.48 -16.40
C GLU A 85 0.12 -10.35 -15.91
N GLN A 86 0.75 -9.66 -16.85
CA GLN A 86 1.55 -8.49 -16.52
C GLN A 86 0.64 -7.34 -16.12
N ARG A 87 1.01 -6.62 -15.05
CA ARG A 87 0.32 -5.42 -14.61
C ARG A 87 0.35 -4.35 -15.69
N GLU A 88 -0.76 -3.64 -15.88
CA GLU A 88 -0.80 -2.43 -16.69
C GLU A 88 0.12 -1.34 -16.10
N SER A 89 0.72 -0.54 -17.00
CA SER A 89 1.68 0.49 -16.59
C SER A 89 1.05 1.69 -15.89
N LYS A 90 -0.28 1.84 -15.99
CA LYS A 90 -1.02 2.99 -15.44
C LYS A 90 -2.24 2.52 -14.66
N ILE A 91 -2.59 3.29 -13.64
CA ILE A 91 -3.87 3.25 -12.97
C ILE A 91 -4.70 4.40 -13.54
N ASN A 92 -5.91 4.09 -14.04
CA ASN A 92 -6.76 5.03 -14.78
C ASN A 92 -7.88 5.64 -13.95
N VAL A 93 -7.99 5.25 -12.67
CA VAL A 93 -8.98 5.76 -11.73
C VAL A 93 -8.30 6.47 -10.56
N ASP A 94 -8.97 7.46 -10.01
CA ASP A 94 -8.48 8.23 -8.87
C ASP A 94 -9.31 7.91 -7.62
N PRO A 95 -8.69 7.40 -6.53
CA PRO A 95 -9.37 7.32 -5.25
C PRO A 95 -9.69 8.73 -4.72
N VAL A 96 -10.73 8.83 -3.88
CA VAL A 96 -11.13 10.12 -3.30
C VAL A 96 -9.96 10.77 -2.57
N GLY A 97 -9.87 12.11 -2.64
CA GLY A 97 -8.77 12.88 -2.06
C GLY A 97 -7.44 12.79 -2.84
N TRP A 98 -7.45 12.10 -3.99
CA TRP A 98 -6.27 11.99 -4.82
C TRP A 98 -5.82 13.33 -5.38
N HIS A 99 -4.59 13.69 -5.06
CA HIS A 99 -3.82 14.74 -5.70
C HIS A 99 -2.39 14.27 -5.88
N ASN A 100 -1.63 14.85 -6.80
CA ASN A 100 -0.22 14.54 -6.90
C ASN A 100 0.61 15.79 -7.16
N PHE A 101 1.74 15.84 -6.48
CA PHE A 101 2.69 16.95 -6.51
C PHE A 101 4.09 16.39 -6.79
N LYS A 102 4.94 17.19 -7.44
CA LYS A 102 6.37 16.91 -7.51
C LYS A 102 7.07 17.74 -6.44
N PHE A 103 7.78 17.06 -5.57
CA PHE A 103 8.58 17.71 -4.51
C PHE A 103 10.05 17.37 -4.68
N PRO A 104 10.95 18.28 -4.26
CA PRO A 104 12.35 17.95 -4.11
C PRO A 104 12.51 16.74 -3.18
N VAL A 105 13.44 15.86 -3.52
CA VAL A 105 13.78 14.68 -2.70
C VAL A 105 15.00 14.93 -1.83
N ASP A 106 15.81 15.92 -2.24
CA ASP A 106 16.98 16.43 -1.54
C ASP A 106 17.29 17.87 -2.01
N TYR A 107 18.36 18.43 -1.55
CA TYR A 107 18.81 19.79 -1.92
C TYR A 107 19.50 19.86 -3.30
N SER A 108 19.61 18.77 -4.04
CA SER A 108 20.19 18.75 -5.40
C SER A 108 19.25 19.31 -6.47
N GLY A 109 17.97 19.52 -6.12
CA GLY A 109 16.93 19.95 -7.04
C GLY A 109 16.29 18.81 -7.84
N LYS A 110 16.60 17.55 -7.52
CA LYS A 110 15.91 16.38 -8.06
C LYS A 110 14.51 16.32 -7.47
N GLU A 111 13.50 16.21 -8.33
CA GLU A 111 12.08 16.10 -7.91
C GLU A 111 11.50 14.72 -8.21
N ALA A 112 10.54 14.30 -7.40
CA ALA A 112 9.75 13.10 -7.61
C ALA A 112 8.28 13.32 -7.23
N TRP A 113 7.43 12.43 -7.70
CA TRP A 113 6.02 12.41 -7.33
C TRP A 113 5.86 12.06 -5.85
N PHE A 114 5.12 12.89 -5.11
CA PHE A 114 4.93 12.74 -3.67
C PHE A 114 3.92 11.65 -3.31
N MET A 115 2.88 11.50 -4.13
CA MET A 115 1.78 10.56 -3.88
C MET A 115 1.72 9.44 -4.91
N ASN A 116 1.23 8.29 -4.49
CA ASN A 116 0.87 7.15 -5.34
C ASN A 116 -0.61 6.80 -5.14
N ARG A 117 -1.27 6.32 -6.20
CA ARG A 117 -2.51 5.55 -6.08
C ARG A 117 -2.11 4.16 -5.56
N GLY A 118 -2.02 4.04 -4.24
CA GLY A 118 -1.53 2.83 -3.60
C GLY A 118 -2.60 1.74 -3.58
N HIS A 119 -2.24 0.53 -3.98
CA HIS A 119 -3.09 -0.63 -3.76
C HIS A 119 -3.09 -1.02 -2.28
N LEU A 120 -4.25 -1.38 -1.74
CA LEU A 120 -4.32 -2.01 -0.42
C LEU A 120 -3.66 -3.38 -0.49
N VAL A 121 -4.15 -4.26 -1.33
CA VAL A 121 -3.47 -5.52 -1.66
C VAL A 121 -2.83 -5.38 -3.03
N GLY A 122 -1.50 -5.46 -3.08
CA GLY A 122 -0.72 -5.26 -4.29
C GLY A 122 -1.14 -6.17 -5.45
N TYR A 123 -0.94 -5.66 -6.68
CA TYR A 123 -1.28 -6.38 -7.91
C TYR A 123 -0.71 -7.80 -7.94
N GLN A 124 0.50 -7.99 -7.41
CA GLN A 124 1.18 -9.29 -7.36
C GLN A 124 0.40 -10.40 -6.63
N PHE A 125 -0.60 -10.03 -5.81
CA PHE A 125 -1.51 -10.96 -5.12
C PHE A 125 -2.92 -10.89 -5.69
N SER A 126 -3.46 -9.65 -5.81
CA SER A 126 -4.85 -9.42 -6.17
C SER A 126 -5.12 -9.62 -7.68
N GLY A 127 -4.25 -9.15 -8.54
CA GLY A 127 -4.47 -9.02 -9.98
C GLY A 127 -5.36 -7.83 -10.35
N LEU A 128 -5.69 -6.94 -9.39
CA LEU A 128 -6.54 -5.78 -9.63
C LEU A 128 -5.69 -4.56 -9.94
N ASN A 129 -5.98 -3.85 -11.04
CA ASN A 129 -5.31 -2.62 -11.43
C ASN A 129 -6.13 -1.38 -11.03
N ASP A 130 -7.36 -1.26 -11.50
CA ASP A 130 -8.21 -0.06 -11.45
C ASP A 130 -9.45 -0.22 -10.54
N GLU A 131 -9.38 -1.05 -9.50
CA GLU A 131 -10.47 -1.26 -8.54
C GLU A 131 -10.39 -0.24 -7.39
N LEU A 132 -11.32 0.71 -7.33
CA LEU A 132 -11.35 1.78 -6.32
C LEU A 132 -11.41 1.27 -4.88
N ARG A 133 -12.08 0.13 -4.63
CA ARG A 133 -12.15 -0.47 -3.28
C ARG A 133 -10.80 -1.03 -2.82
N ASN A 134 -9.85 -1.21 -3.76
CA ASN A 134 -8.48 -1.65 -3.50
C ASN A 134 -7.44 -0.54 -3.62
N LEU A 135 -7.87 0.72 -3.79
CA LEU A 135 -6.98 1.87 -3.99
C LEU A 135 -7.21 2.93 -2.90
N THR A 136 -6.12 3.50 -2.43
CA THR A 136 -6.15 4.67 -1.54
C THR A 136 -4.97 5.61 -1.86
N PRO A 137 -5.09 6.92 -1.62
CA PRO A 137 -3.95 7.82 -1.74
C PRO A 137 -2.89 7.49 -0.68
N MET A 138 -1.68 7.23 -1.12
CA MET A 138 -0.51 6.96 -0.25
C MET A 138 0.65 7.83 -0.67
N THR A 139 1.52 8.22 0.27
CA THR A 139 2.81 8.78 -0.09
C THR A 139 3.64 7.75 -0.88
N ALA A 140 4.48 8.19 -1.79
CA ALA A 140 5.40 7.28 -2.48
C ALA A 140 6.31 6.56 -1.47
N TYR A 141 6.70 7.26 -0.41
CA TYR A 141 7.53 6.72 0.66
C TYR A 141 6.87 5.56 1.40
N LEU A 142 5.59 5.70 1.81
CA LEU A 142 4.82 4.60 2.39
C LEU A 142 4.65 3.44 1.39
N ASN A 143 4.30 3.76 0.15
CA ASN A 143 3.94 2.72 -0.83
C ASN A 143 5.17 1.89 -1.28
N THR A 144 6.29 2.55 -1.57
CA THR A 144 7.45 1.94 -2.23
C THR A 144 8.74 1.96 -1.43
N GLY A 145 8.74 2.54 -0.23
CA GLY A 145 9.91 2.63 0.66
C GLY A 145 10.89 3.75 0.32
N SER A 146 10.65 4.48 -0.77
CA SER A 146 11.55 5.53 -1.25
C SER A 146 10.78 6.72 -1.79
N MET A 147 11.36 7.90 -1.68
CA MET A 147 10.86 9.10 -2.37
C MET A 147 11.11 9.01 -3.88
N THR A 148 12.07 8.20 -4.33
CA THR A 148 12.40 7.98 -5.75
C THR A 148 12.60 6.50 -6.04
N GLY A 149 11.72 5.91 -6.87
CA GLY A 149 11.82 4.49 -7.20
C GLY A 149 11.31 3.60 -6.08
N THR A 150 12.03 2.54 -5.74
CA THR A 150 11.63 1.54 -4.74
C THR A 150 12.77 1.23 -3.77
N ASP A 151 12.42 0.98 -2.51
CA ASP A 151 13.31 0.40 -1.50
C ASP A 151 12.57 -0.72 -0.76
N GLU A 152 12.76 -1.95 -1.22
CA GLU A 152 12.18 -3.16 -0.63
C GLU A 152 12.76 -3.53 0.74
N LYS A 153 13.78 -2.81 1.21
CA LYS A 153 14.42 -3.03 2.52
C LYS A 153 13.88 -2.10 3.60
N ASN A 154 13.08 -1.11 3.23
CA ASN A 154 12.55 -0.14 4.18
C ASN A 154 11.32 -0.70 4.93
N PRO A 155 11.44 -1.06 6.23
CA PRO A 155 10.36 -1.72 6.97
C PRO A 155 9.19 -0.79 7.34
N VAL A 156 9.26 0.51 7.05
CA VAL A 156 8.13 1.43 7.24
C VAL A 156 7.26 1.59 5.99
N ALA A 157 7.47 0.73 4.98
CA ALA A 157 6.76 0.78 3.72
C ALA A 157 6.02 -0.52 3.40
N MET A 158 4.93 -0.41 2.64
CA MET A 158 4.12 -1.56 2.22
C MET A 158 4.90 -2.56 1.37
N LEU A 159 5.73 -2.05 0.43
CA LEU A 159 6.53 -2.89 -0.46
C LEU A 159 7.39 -3.90 0.29
N PHE A 160 8.00 -3.51 1.43
CA PHE A 160 8.81 -4.41 2.25
C PHE A 160 7.99 -5.65 2.66
N TYR A 161 6.79 -5.45 3.20
CA TYR A 161 5.95 -6.56 3.67
C TYR A 161 5.42 -7.39 2.51
N GLU A 162 4.99 -6.76 1.43
CA GLU A 162 4.49 -7.48 0.25
C GLU A 162 5.57 -8.36 -0.39
N GLU A 163 6.81 -7.88 -0.52
CA GLU A 163 7.92 -8.69 -1.03
C GLU A 163 8.28 -9.85 -0.09
N LYS A 164 8.24 -9.62 1.23
CA LYS A 164 8.46 -10.67 2.23
C LYS A 164 7.35 -11.73 2.21
N LEU A 165 6.08 -11.32 2.10
CA LEU A 165 4.93 -12.22 1.99
C LEU A 165 4.98 -13.01 0.68
N ALA A 166 5.37 -12.39 -0.43
CA ALA A 166 5.55 -13.07 -1.71
C ALA A 166 6.68 -14.12 -1.65
N ALA A 167 7.78 -13.77 -0.98
CA ALA A 167 8.88 -14.73 -0.75
C ALA A 167 8.45 -15.88 0.16
N TRP A 168 7.67 -15.60 1.21
CA TRP A 168 7.11 -16.63 2.09
C TRP A 168 6.21 -17.60 1.32
N LEU A 169 5.29 -17.09 0.49
CA LEU A 169 4.44 -17.94 -0.38
C LEU A 169 5.26 -18.81 -1.30
N LYS A 170 6.34 -18.28 -1.90
CA LYS A 170 7.22 -19.02 -2.79
C LYS A 170 7.93 -20.18 -2.08
N GLN A 171 8.27 -19.99 -0.81
CA GLN A 171 8.92 -21.01 0.02
C GLN A 171 7.92 -22.03 0.59
N ASN A 172 6.65 -21.64 0.76
CA ASN A 172 5.59 -22.43 1.39
C ASN A 172 4.45 -22.72 0.41
N LYS A 173 4.73 -23.31 -0.76
CA LYS A 173 3.77 -23.47 -1.86
C LYS A 173 2.50 -24.25 -1.50
N ASN A 174 2.56 -25.12 -0.49
CA ASN A 174 1.42 -25.89 0.00
C ASN A 174 0.62 -25.18 1.11
N ALA A 175 1.07 -24.00 1.54
CA ALA A 175 0.39 -23.18 2.52
C ALA A 175 -0.38 -22.05 1.83
N TRP A 176 -1.29 -21.47 2.57
CA TRP A 176 -2.07 -20.31 2.19
C TRP A 176 -1.56 -19.08 2.96
N LEU A 177 -1.50 -17.94 2.30
CA LEU A 177 -1.36 -16.66 2.95
C LEU A 177 -2.76 -16.07 3.15
N ASP A 178 -3.05 -15.62 4.35
CA ASP A 178 -4.16 -14.72 4.65
C ASP A 178 -3.57 -13.33 4.91
N TYR A 179 -4.01 -12.33 4.14
CA TYR A 179 -3.45 -10.97 4.17
C TYR A 179 -4.56 -9.95 4.06
N ARG A 180 -4.72 -9.14 5.10
CA ARG A 180 -5.70 -8.07 5.22
C ARG A 180 -5.02 -6.73 5.31
N VAL A 181 -5.52 -5.75 4.57
CA VAL A 181 -5.05 -4.37 4.57
C VAL A 181 -6.20 -3.44 4.85
N THR A 182 -6.05 -2.60 5.85
CA THR A 182 -7.09 -1.66 6.30
C THR A 182 -6.51 -0.25 6.37
N PRO A 183 -7.01 0.70 5.56
CA PRO A 183 -6.66 2.10 5.70
C PRO A 183 -7.35 2.69 6.93
N LEU A 184 -6.60 3.42 7.75
CA LEU A 184 -7.06 4.01 9.00
C LEU A 184 -7.22 5.52 8.82
N TYR A 185 -8.47 5.98 8.78
CA TYR A 185 -8.85 7.38 8.67
C TYR A 185 -9.25 7.95 10.03
N THR A 186 -9.13 9.27 10.19
CA THR A 186 -9.74 10.00 11.28
C THR A 186 -10.95 10.77 10.75
N ASP A 187 -12.11 10.55 11.35
CA ASP A 187 -13.37 11.24 11.03
C ASP A 187 -13.64 11.32 9.51
N SER A 188 -13.78 12.57 9.00
CA SER A 188 -14.07 12.86 7.59
C SER A 188 -12.85 13.05 6.70
N GLU A 189 -11.65 12.73 7.18
CA GLU A 189 -10.41 12.85 6.40
C GLU A 189 -10.47 11.98 5.14
N LEU A 190 -10.06 12.53 4.00
CA LEU A 190 -10.12 11.80 2.72
C LEU A 190 -8.90 10.89 2.52
N ILE A 191 -7.81 11.16 3.23
CA ILE A 191 -6.57 10.41 3.15
C ILE A 191 -6.39 9.61 4.44
N PRO A 192 -6.03 8.33 4.40
CA PRO A 192 -5.76 7.57 5.60
C PRO A 192 -4.46 8.07 6.25
N ARG A 193 -4.48 8.21 7.58
CA ARG A 193 -3.26 8.55 8.34
C ARG A 193 -2.30 7.38 8.43
N GLN A 194 -2.84 6.17 8.43
CA GLN A 194 -2.07 4.94 8.56
C GLN A 194 -2.67 3.84 7.71
N ILE A 195 -1.87 2.83 7.43
CA ILE A 195 -2.31 1.57 6.82
C ILE A 195 -1.98 0.45 7.81
N GLU A 196 -3.00 -0.31 8.18
CA GLU A 196 -2.83 -1.53 8.96
C GLU A 196 -2.69 -2.72 8.04
N LEU A 197 -1.65 -3.51 8.24
CA LEU A 197 -1.45 -4.80 7.64
C LEU A 197 -1.68 -5.88 8.70
N GLN A 198 -2.43 -6.93 8.36
CA GLN A 198 -2.56 -8.12 9.18
C GLN A 198 -2.35 -9.36 8.31
N TYR A 199 -1.53 -10.30 8.78
CA TYR A 199 -1.23 -11.48 8.00
C TYR A 199 -0.92 -12.70 8.85
N ALA A 200 -1.20 -13.87 8.27
CA ALA A 200 -0.85 -15.17 8.79
C ALA A 200 -0.75 -16.19 7.66
N GLY A 201 -0.06 -17.27 7.92
CA GLY A 201 -0.07 -18.46 7.08
C GLY A 201 -1.14 -19.46 7.53
N ILE A 202 -1.62 -20.29 6.61
CA ILE A 202 -2.53 -21.40 6.90
C ILE A 202 -1.98 -22.63 6.20
N SER A 203 -1.78 -23.71 6.93
CA SER A 203 -1.32 -24.98 6.35
C SER A 203 -2.40 -25.64 5.49
N ALA A 204 -2.04 -26.64 4.68
CA ALA A 204 -2.98 -27.38 3.84
C ALA A 204 -4.13 -28.04 4.63
N ASN A 205 -3.91 -28.34 5.91
CA ASN A 205 -4.92 -28.92 6.81
C ASN A 205 -5.62 -27.86 7.67
N GLY A 206 -5.47 -26.56 7.34
CA GLY A 206 -6.20 -25.47 7.98
C GLY A 206 -5.65 -25.01 9.33
N LYS A 207 -4.41 -25.36 9.69
CA LYS A 207 -3.79 -24.86 10.92
C LYS A 207 -3.08 -23.54 10.67
N LEU A 208 -3.19 -22.63 11.63
CA LEU A 208 -2.47 -21.35 11.62
C LEU A 208 -0.96 -21.58 11.58
N ILE A 209 -0.27 -20.80 10.76
CA ILE A 209 1.20 -20.71 10.69
C ILE A 209 1.58 -19.25 10.97
N PRO A 210 2.22 -18.94 12.08
CA PRO A 210 2.69 -17.58 12.32
C PRO A 210 3.71 -17.14 11.27
N ILE A 211 3.53 -15.93 10.72
CA ILE A 211 4.50 -15.29 9.82
C ILE A 211 5.07 -14.08 10.54
N ARG A 212 6.40 -13.95 10.58
CA ARG A 212 7.11 -12.83 11.20
C ARG A 212 8.35 -12.48 10.41
N PHE A 213 8.61 -11.19 10.28
CA PHE A 213 9.82 -10.68 9.64
C PHE A 213 10.77 -10.03 10.64
N ASN A 214 10.37 -10.01 11.93
CA ASN A 214 11.15 -9.51 13.07
C ASN A 214 11.53 -8.02 12.92
N THR A 215 10.62 -7.21 12.40
CA THR A 215 10.76 -5.77 12.44
C THR A 215 10.35 -5.23 13.82
N SER A 216 10.81 -4.04 14.18
CA SER A 216 10.47 -3.41 15.47
C SER A 216 9.03 -2.93 15.58
N ILE A 217 8.29 -2.91 14.47
CA ILE A 217 6.89 -2.45 14.38
C ILE A 217 5.89 -3.58 14.16
N GLU A 218 6.36 -4.84 14.11
CA GLU A 218 5.48 -6.01 14.12
C GLU A 218 4.94 -6.26 15.53
N GLU A 219 3.63 -6.39 15.62
CA GLU A 219 2.92 -6.84 16.81
C GLU A 219 2.29 -8.21 16.55
N VAL A 220 2.25 -9.03 17.58
CA VAL A 220 1.58 -10.33 17.54
C VAL A 220 0.27 -10.20 18.29
N ASN A 221 -0.82 -10.40 17.57
CA ASN A 221 -2.14 -10.44 18.16
C ASN A 221 -2.34 -11.70 19.03
N GLU A 222 -3.27 -11.65 19.96
CA GLU A 222 -3.62 -12.80 20.82
C GLU A 222 -4.05 -14.03 20.02
N ASP A 223 -4.61 -13.82 18.84
CA ASP A 223 -5.05 -14.87 17.93
C ASP A 223 -3.92 -15.50 17.10
N GLY A 224 -2.67 -15.05 17.30
CA GLY A 224 -1.48 -15.55 16.62
C GLY A 224 -1.21 -14.97 15.23
N THR A 225 -2.03 -14.04 14.76
CA THR A 225 -1.76 -13.25 13.55
C THR A 225 -0.72 -12.18 13.81
N THR A 226 -0.06 -11.70 12.79
CA THR A 226 0.89 -10.57 12.87
C THR A 226 0.22 -9.30 12.33
N ARG A 227 0.38 -8.22 13.06
CA ARG A 227 -0.13 -6.89 12.75
C ARG A 227 1.01 -5.90 12.58
N VAL A 228 0.85 -4.97 11.63
CA VAL A 228 1.78 -3.85 11.39
C VAL A 228 0.97 -2.61 11.12
N ILE A 229 1.37 -1.48 11.69
CA ILE A 229 0.81 -0.16 11.37
C ILE A 229 1.88 0.70 10.72
N LEU A 230 1.59 1.19 9.52
CA LEU A 230 2.47 2.04 8.72
C LEU A 230 1.89 3.44 8.64
N ASN A 231 2.70 4.47 8.89
CA ASN A 231 2.27 5.86 8.76
C ASN A 231 2.24 6.29 7.29
N ASN A 232 1.21 7.05 6.93
CA ASN A 232 1.09 7.62 5.59
C ASN A 232 1.71 9.02 5.55
N ASP A 233 3.01 9.07 5.73
CA ASP A 233 3.83 10.28 5.71
C ASP A 233 5.06 10.11 4.79
N ALA A 234 5.83 11.17 4.61
CA ALA A 234 7.10 11.13 3.90
C ALA A 234 8.03 12.25 4.40
N PRO A 235 9.37 12.04 4.39
CA PRO A 235 10.32 13.00 4.92
C PRO A 235 10.36 14.35 4.19
N ASN A 236 9.95 14.38 2.92
CA ASN A 236 10.07 15.54 2.03
C ASN A 236 8.80 16.37 1.88
N GLY A 237 7.76 16.09 2.68
CA GLY A 237 6.51 16.86 2.60
C GLY A 237 5.58 16.64 3.78
N THR A 238 4.67 17.58 3.98
CA THR A 238 3.53 17.47 4.90
C THR A 238 2.26 17.22 4.09
N LEU A 239 1.41 16.33 4.57
CA LEU A 239 0.14 15.94 3.95
C LEU A 239 -1.03 16.47 4.79
N ASP A 240 -1.96 17.17 4.14
CA ASP A 240 -3.25 17.48 4.72
C ASP A 240 -4.20 16.30 4.47
N TYR A 241 -4.44 15.52 5.51
CA TYR A 241 -5.26 14.31 5.43
C TYR A 241 -6.74 14.61 5.15
N GLN A 242 -7.22 15.82 5.50
CA GLN A 242 -8.59 16.22 5.22
C GLN A 242 -8.87 16.39 3.73
N THR A 243 -7.90 16.92 2.98
CA THR A 243 -8.08 17.33 1.58
C THR A 243 -7.24 16.54 0.58
N GLY A 244 -6.13 15.94 1.01
CA GLY A 244 -5.13 15.32 0.13
C GLY A 244 -4.14 16.33 -0.46
N LEU A 245 -4.22 17.60 -0.08
CA LEU A 245 -3.22 18.60 -0.45
C LEU A 245 -1.91 18.35 0.31
N ALA A 246 -0.79 18.74 -0.28
CA ALA A 246 0.50 18.55 0.35
C ALA A 246 1.43 19.74 0.11
N GLN A 247 2.40 19.92 0.99
CA GLN A 247 3.43 20.96 0.90
C GLN A 247 4.82 20.33 1.10
N SER A 248 5.79 20.76 0.28
CA SER A 248 7.17 20.32 0.43
C SER A 248 7.77 20.86 1.73
N THR A 249 8.49 20.00 2.46
CA THR A 249 9.33 20.41 3.60
C THR A 249 10.73 20.83 3.17
N LEU A 250 11.14 20.47 1.94
CA LEU A 250 12.39 20.87 1.34
C LEU A 250 12.13 22.07 0.43
N GLN A 251 12.57 23.25 0.84
CA GLN A 251 12.55 24.42 -0.05
C GLN A 251 13.67 24.26 -1.08
N SER A 252 13.34 24.26 -2.37
CA SER A 252 14.37 24.39 -3.41
C SER A 252 14.93 25.80 -3.34
N GLU A 253 16.25 25.97 -3.36
CA GLU A 253 16.91 27.28 -3.43
C GLU A 253 16.43 28.15 -4.62
N LYS A 254 15.69 27.56 -5.57
CA LYS A 254 15.05 28.25 -6.69
C LYS A 254 13.71 28.91 -6.36
N GLN A 255 13.02 28.54 -5.27
CA GLN A 255 11.73 29.15 -4.91
C GLN A 255 11.86 30.39 -4.02
N GLU A 256 13.04 30.68 -3.50
CA GLU A 256 13.28 31.95 -2.76
C GLU A 256 13.12 33.21 -3.62
N LYS A 257 12.97 33.07 -4.94
CA LYS A 257 12.80 34.19 -5.87
C LYS A 257 11.36 34.53 -6.28
N THR A 258 10.34 33.79 -5.85
CA THR A 258 8.94 34.01 -6.32
C THR A 258 7.85 33.62 -5.34
N GLN A 259 8.00 33.84 -4.03
CA GLN A 259 6.81 34.05 -3.19
C GLN A 259 6.58 35.54 -2.99
N PRO A 260 5.40 36.07 -3.34
CA PRO A 260 5.01 37.36 -2.81
C PRO A 260 4.74 37.16 -1.31
N GLU A 261 5.70 37.59 -0.50
CA GLU A 261 5.50 37.70 0.94
C GLU A 261 4.19 38.43 1.22
N SER A 262 3.38 37.88 2.13
CA SER A 262 2.33 38.65 2.76
C SER A 262 2.97 39.90 3.38
N LYS A 263 2.89 41.02 2.67
CA LYS A 263 3.34 42.32 3.15
C LYS A 263 2.62 42.58 4.46
N ASN A 264 3.35 42.37 5.55
CA ASN A 264 2.97 42.97 6.81
C ASN A 264 2.91 44.49 6.55
N LYS A 265 1.75 45.09 6.62
CA LYS A 265 1.48 46.50 6.23
C LYS A 265 2.42 47.53 6.89
N ASN A 266 3.29 47.14 7.82
CA ASN A 266 4.20 47.96 8.58
C ASN A 266 5.69 47.65 8.37
N ASP A 267 6.04 46.74 7.47
CA ASP A 267 7.46 46.36 7.24
C ASP A 267 8.07 47.25 6.15
N ARG A 268 9.13 47.99 6.51
CA ARG A 268 9.77 48.95 5.61
C ARG A 268 10.68 48.24 4.64
N THR A 269 10.76 48.74 3.40
CA THR A 269 11.80 48.33 2.46
C THR A 269 13.13 48.93 2.88
N VAL A 270 14.18 48.13 2.90
CA VAL A 270 15.55 48.53 3.22
C VAL A 270 16.51 48.08 2.15
N TYR A 271 17.70 48.72 2.08
CA TYR A 271 18.72 48.55 1.06
C TYR A 271 19.98 48.00 1.69
N VAL A 272 20.52 46.91 1.17
CA VAL A 272 21.72 46.22 1.67
C VAL A 272 22.76 46.12 0.54
N ALA A 273 23.97 46.68 0.77
CA ALA A 273 25.04 46.65 -0.20
C ALA A 273 25.68 45.26 -0.35
N ASN A 274 26.57 45.17 -1.36
CA ASN A 274 27.39 43.98 -1.61
C ASN A 274 26.57 42.69 -1.77
N GLU A 275 25.61 42.75 -2.68
CA GLU A 275 24.72 41.59 -2.98
C GLU A 275 23.97 41.06 -1.72
N GLY A 276 23.59 41.97 -0.80
CA GLY A 276 22.95 41.62 0.45
C GLY A 276 23.89 41.14 1.56
N LYS A 277 25.20 41.11 1.35
CA LYS A 277 26.18 40.61 2.33
C LYS A 277 26.66 41.62 3.36
N ALA A 278 26.30 42.91 3.18
CA ALA A 278 26.67 43.94 4.17
C ALA A 278 25.97 43.68 5.51
N THR A 279 26.61 44.05 6.60
CA THR A 279 26.09 43.90 7.97
C THR A 279 25.15 45.00 8.38
N VAL A 280 24.99 46.03 7.54
CA VAL A 280 24.11 47.17 7.79
C VAL A 280 23.16 47.38 6.63
N TYR A 281 21.96 47.91 6.92
CA TYR A 281 20.95 48.30 5.94
C TYR A 281 20.62 49.79 6.02
N TRP A 282 20.08 50.36 4.96
CA TRP A 282 19.65 51.75 4.81
C TRP A 282 18.16 51.80 4.45
N TYR A 283 17.46 52.79 4.96
CA TYR A 283 16.04 53.04 4.55
C TYR A 283 15.98 53.82 3.23
N ASP A 284 17.01 54.62 2.91
CA ASP A 284 17.08 55.36 1.65
C ASP A 284 18.35 54.98 0.87
N LYS A 285 18.16 54.46 -0.32
CA LYS A 285 19.23 54.02 -1.23
C LYS A 285 20.19 55.17 -1.57
N ASN A 286 19.71 56.42 -1.62
CA ASN A 286 20.47 57.59 -1.95
C ASN A 286 21.39 58.06 -0.79
N ARG A 287 21.14 57.59 0.42
CA ARG A 287 21.97 57.88 1.59
C ARG A 287 23.08 56.89 1.85
N MET A 288 23.17 55.87 1.01
CA MET A 288 24.30 54.96 1.08
C MET A 288 25.63 55.68 0.74
N PRO A 289 26.79 55.19 1.28
CA PRO A 289 28.07 55.78 0.98
C PRO A 289 28.35 55.93 -0.52
N ALA A 290 28.91 57.08 -0.96
CA ALA A 290 29.14 57.38 -2.38
C ALA A 290 29.95 56.30 -3.13
N LYS A 291 30.74 55.52 -2.41
CA LYS A 291 31.54 54.39 -2.97
C LYS A 291 30.75 53.10 -3.13
N THR A 292 29.46 53.05 -2.75
CA THR A 292 28.60 51.86 -2.85
C THR A 292 28.33 51.56 -4.31
N ASN A 293 28.60 50.32 -4.74
CA ASN A 293 28.20 49.85 -6.06
C ASN A 293 26.69 49.65 -6.09
N GLN A 294 25.98 50.61 -6.66
CA GLN A 294 24.50 50.62 -6.69
C GLN A 294 23.90 49.42 -7.46
N ALA A 295 24.63 48.83 -8.40
CA ALA A 295 24.20 47.63 -9.13
C ALA A 295 24.23 46.36 -8.28
N LYS A 296 24.93 46.42 -7.12
CA LYS A 296 25.04 45.31 -6.16
C LYS A 296 24.26 45.58 -4.85
N VAL A 297 23.34 46.50 -4.87
CA VAL A 297 22.42 46.78 -3.74
C VAL A 297 21.20 45.90 -3.89
N VAL A 298 20.86 45.18 -2.82
CA VAL A 298 19.66 44.31 -2.73
C VAL A 298 18.61 45.00 -1.88
N GLU A 299 17.36 44.97 -2.35
CA GLU A 299 16.20 45.39 -1.61
C GLU A 299 15.60 44.20 -0.85
N MET A 300 15.28 44.41 0.42
CA MET A 300 14.60 43.41 1.26
C MET A 300 13.71 44.13 2.30
N SER A 301 12.90 43.37 3.06
CA SER A 301 12.16 43.96 4.17
C SER A 301 13.08 44.18 5.39
N GLU A 302 12.72 45.14 6.25
CA GLU A 302 13.46 45.42 7.48
C GLU A 302 13.50 44.17 8.40
N SER A 303 12.39 43.42 8.46
CA SER A 303 12.29 42.22 9.25
C SER A 303 13.27 41.12 8.73
N GLN A 304 13.40 40.98 7.41
CA GLN A 304 14.37 40.07 6.79
C GLN A 304 15.81 40.49 7.07
N ALA A 305 16.11 41.80 6.96
CA ALA A 305 17.45 42.31 7.28
C ALA A 305 17.83 42.03 8.73
N LYS A 306 16.90 42.26 9.68
CA LYS A 306 17.08 41.98 11.10
C LYS A 306 17.23 40.47 11.38
N ALA A 307 16.43 39.62 10.74
CA ALA A 307 16.53 38.17 10.87
C ALA A 307 17.89 37.64 10.39
N GLN A 308 18.53 38.34 9.43
CA GLN A 308 19.90 38.05 8.97
C GLN A 308 21.00 38.72 9.85
N GLY A 309 20.62 39.28 11.02
CA GLY A 309 21.56 39.89 11.94
C GLY A 309 22.09 41.27 11.50
N LYS A 310 21.42 41.93 10.54
CA LYS A 310 21.83 43.26 10.04
C LYS A 310 21.26 44.36 10.92
N THR A 311 21.99 45.46 11.07
CA THR A 311 21.61 46.63 11.83
C THR A 311 21.41 47.85 10.92
N HIS A 312 20.59 48.81 11.37
CA HIS A 312 20.43 50.07 10.65
C HIS A 312 21.73 50.88 10.65
N ALA A 313 22.02 51.55 9.55
CA ALA A 313 23.21 52.33 9.41
C ALA A 313 23.14 53.63 10.29
N GLU A 314 24.09 53.81 11.23
CA GLU A 314 24.08 54.91 12.21
C GLU A 314 24.13 56.31 11.57
N LYS A 315 24.53 56.43 10.31
CA LYS A 315 24.77 57.68 9.60
C LYS A 315 23.74 58.00 8.53
N GLU A 316 22.57 57.41 8.59
CA GLU A 316 21.48 57.69 7.66
C GLU A 316 20.69 58.95 7.99
#